data_d28541452e8e31e35b96f16caf0a05e2
#
_entry.id   d28541452e8e31e35b96f16caf0a05e2
#
_cell.length_a   1.000
_cell.length_b   1.000
_cell.length_c   1.000
_cell.angle_alpha   90.00
_cell.angle_beta   90.00
_cell.angle_gamma   90.00
#
_symmetry.space_group_name_H-M   'P 1'
#
loop_
_entity.id
_entity.type
_entity.pdbx_description
1 polymer ?
#
loop_
_entity_poly.entity_id
_entity_poly.type
_entity_poly.pdbx_seq_one_letter_code
_entity_poly.pdbx_strand_id
1 'polypeptide(L)'
;MEIIFILIGLVALYFSGLSFKLVSMLTSLQLDNKRLQTLADSNQNPQNNADNSQSVTDHSFAKRVADEIVRMRTNLSRMDESVKGFKPLNASVRKLEQSLNSNHYQLEDLLNKAYDNGMNLQATFIEDENLKEGESIITRIIKPQINYKGKLIQAAQIEVSQGF
;
A
#
# COMPACT_ATOMS: atom_id res chain seq x y z
N MET A 1 63.26 9.72 26.64
CA MET A 1 62.86 8.40 26.10
C MET A 1 61.44 8.01 26.48
N GLU A 2 60.88 8.40 27.60
CA GLU A 2 59.51 8.03 28.05
C GLU A 2 58.38 8.56 27.16
N ILE A 3 58.50 9.75 26.60
CA ILE A 3 57.44 10.35 25.75
C ILE A 3 57.22 9.55 24.46
N ILE A 4 58.29 8.94 23.91
CA ILE A 4 58.20 8.13 22.70
C ILE A 4 57.39 6.84 22.93
N PHE A 5 57.57 6.18 24.09
CA PHE A 5 56.83 4.98 24.45
C PHE A 5 55.34 5.25 24.69
N ILE A 6 55.02 6.40 25.27
CA ILE A 6 53.61 6.83 25.45
C ILE A 6 52.95 7.08 24.12
N LEU A 7 53.63 7.72 23.16
CA LEU A 7 53.13 7.98 21.82
C LEU A 7 52.88 6.69 21.02
N ILE A 8 53.81 5.73 21.11
CA ILE A 8 53.67 4.40 20.46
C ILE A 8 52.49 3.64 21.05
N GLY A 9 52.30 3.68 22.39
CA GLY A 9 51.19 3.05 23.07
C GLY A 9 49.80 3.63 22.62
N LEU A 10 49.70 4.96 22.49
CA LEU A 10 48.49 5.63 22.02
C LEU A 10 48.18 5.29 20.57
N VAL A 11 49.17 5.21 19.70
CA VAL A 11 49.00 4.79 18.31
C VAL A 11 48.52 3.35 18.21
N ALA A 12 49.09 2.43 19.00
CA ALA A 12 48.68 1.04 19.04
C ALA A 12 47.22 0.87 19.51
N LEU A 13 46.79 1.62 20.52
CA LEU A 13 45.40 1.64 21.00
C LEU A 13 44.43 2.17 19.94
N TYR A 14 44.83 3.21 19.21
CA TYR A 14 44.02 3.77 18.12
C TYR A 14 43.83 2.77 16.97
N PHE A 15 44.89 2.09 16.55
CA PHE A 15 44.82 1.05 15.51
C PHE A 15 44.03 -0.19 15.96
N SER A 16 44.11 -0.58 17.23
CA SER A 16 43.29 -1.70 17.73
C SER A 16 41.81 -1.39 17.77
N GLY A 17 41.43 -0.15 18.13
CA GLY A 17 40.02 0.31 18.07
C GLY A 17 39.47 0.42 16.66
N LEU A 18 40.32 0.83 15.70
CA LEU A 18 39.93 0.91 14.29
C LEU A 18 39.74 -0.49 13.68
N SER A 19 40.61 -1.43 13.98
CA SER A 19 40.52 -2.84 13.55
C SER A 19 39.28 -3.51 14.12
N PHE A 20 38.92 -3.25 15.37
CA PHE A 20 37.72 -3.80 15.99
C PHE A 20 36.44 -3.27 15.32
N LYS A 21 36.37 -1.98 14.99
CA LYS A 21 35.26 -1.40 14.24
C LYS A 21 35.12 -1.98 12.81
N LEU A 22 36.25 -2.18 12.14
CA LEU A 22 36.26 -2.75 10.79
C LEU A 22 35.77 -4.21 10.80
N VAL A 23 36.21 -5.01 11.78
CA VAL A 23 35.74 -6.40 11.94
C VAL A 23 34.25 -6.46 12.26
N SER A 24 33.75 -5.60 13.15
CA SER A 24 32.32 -5.56 13.49
C SER A 24 31.46 -5.14 12.31
N MET A 25 31.95 -4.24 11.46
CA MET A 25 31.26 -3.82 10.23
C MET A 25 31.26 -4.94 9.16
N LEU A 26 32.35 -5.67 9.03
CA LEU A 26 32.44 -6.83 8.13
C LEU A 26 31.52 -7.97 8.57
N THR A 27 31.42 -8.25 9.87
CA THR A 27 30.50 -9.27 10.38
C THR A 27 29.03 -8.90 10.19
N SER A 28 28.66 -7.62 10.33
CA SER A 28 27.30 -7.17 10.05
C SER A 28 26.94 -7.31 8.56
N LEU A 29 27.85 -6.93 7.66
CA LEU A 29 27.66 -7.11 6.21
C LEU A 29 27.56 -8.58 5.80
N GLN A 30 28.31 -9.47 6.43
CA GLN A 30 28.19 -10.92 6.19
C GLN A 30 26.87 -11.50 6.69
N LEU A 31 26.35 -10.99 7.81
CA LEU A 31 25.05 -11.41 8.34
C LEU A 31 23.91 -10.97 7.43
N ASP A 32 23.97 -9.75 6.90
CA ASP A 32 22.99 -9.23 5.97
C ASP A 32 23.03 -9.97 4.60
N ASN A 33 24.22 -10.30 4.10
CA ASN A 33 24.37 -11.13 2.91
C ASN A 33 23.80 -12.55 3.11
N LYS A 34 24.00 -13.15 4.29
CA LYS A 34 23.44 -14.46 4.61
C LYS A 34 21.90 -14.42 4.72
N ARG A 35 21.34 -13.33 5.25
CA ARG A 35 19.89 -13.09 5.27
C ARG A 35 19.32 -12.93 3.88
N LEU A 36 19.99 -12.20 2.99
CA LEU A 36 19.59 -12.05 1.60
C LEU A 36 19.66 -13.38 0.85
N GLN A 37 20.66 -14.21 1.08
CA GLN A 37 20.76 -15.56 0.51
C GLN A 37 19.65 -16.47 1.02
N THR A 38 19.35 -16.49 2.31
CA THR A 38 18.23 -17.30 2.84
C THR A 38 16.87 -16.85 2.31
N LEU A 39 16.68 -15.56 2.05
CA LEU A 39 15.47 -15.04 1.41
C LEU A 39 15.42 -15.40 -0.09
N ALA A 40 16.57 -15.45 -0.76
CA ALA A 40 16.66 -15.91 -2.15
C ALA A 40 16.42 -17.43 -2.26
N ASP A 41 16.97 -18.23 -1.35
CA ASP A 41 16.82 -19.70 -1.32
C ASP A 41 15.40 -20.14 -0.88
N SER A 42 14.73 -19.36 -0.01
CA SER A 42 13.32 -19.61 0.34
C SER A 42 12.36 -19.35 -0.83
N ASN A 43 12.82 -18.62 -1.86
CA ASN A 43 12.08 -18.38 -3.10
C ASN A 43 12.40 -19.42 -4.20
N GLN A 44 13.29 -20.40 -3.94
CA GLN A 44 13.73 -21.40 -4.92
C GLN A 44 13.28 -22.83 -4.59
N ASN A 45 12.10 -23.04 -4.01
CA ASN A 45 11.55 -24.41 -4.02
C ASN A 45 10.20 -24.46 -4.76
N PRO A 46 10.24 -24.66 -6.09
CA PRO A 46 9.08 -25.15 -6.81
C PRO A 46 9.42 -26.54 -7.37
N GLN A 47 9.21 -27.60 -6.60
CA GLN A 47 9.09 -28.92 -7.22
C GLN A 47 7.63 -29.33 -7.32
N ASN A 48 7.23 -29.49 -8.58
CA ASN A 48 6.14 -30.24 -9.13
C ASN A 48 4.72 -29.65 -9.03
N ASN A 49 4.40 -28.80 -10.04
CA ASN A 49 3.27 -29.11 -10.92
C ASN A 49 3.47 -28.33 -12.22
N ALA A 50 3.94 -29.02 -13.24
CA ALA A 50 3.87 -28.57 -14.62
C ALA A 50 2.40 -28.57 -15.01
N ASP A 51 1.80 -27.41 -15.07
CA ASP A 51 0.97 -26.90 -16.15
C ASP A 51 0.32 -25.59 -15.68
N ASN A 52 0.44 -24.55 -16.52
CA ASN A 52 -0.23 -23.27 -16.36
C ASN A 52 0.40 -22.25 -15.37
N SER A 53 1.71 -21.96 -15.50
CA SER A 53 2.33 -20.82 -14.79
C SER A 53 1.95 -19.49 -15.46
N GLN A 54 0.70 -19.04 -15.30
CA GLN A 54 0.45 -17.63 -15.23
C GLN A 54 1.09 -17.14 -13.91
N SER A 55 2.16 -16.35 -13.99
CA SER A 55 2.73 -15.69 -12.82
C SER A 55 1.62 -14.93 -12.09
N VAL A 56 1.20 -15.47 -10.96
CA VAL A 56 0.16 -14.82 -10.14
C VAL A 56 0.77 -13.53 -9.61
N THR A 57 0.42 -12.42 -10.23
CA THR A 57 0.85 -11.10 -9.76
C THR A 57 0.27 -10.86 -8.37
N ASP A 58 1.12 -10.60 -7.38
CA ASP A 58 0.66 -10.21 -6.04
C ASP A 58 0.13 -8.76 -6.07
N HIS A 59 -1.18 -8.63 -5.87
CA HIS A 59 -1.88 -7.36 -5.84
C HIS A 59 -2.07 -6.79 -4.43
N SER A 60 -1.52 -7.42 -3.39
CA SER A 60 -1.79 -7.09 -1.99
C SER A 60 -1.40 -5.64 -1.63
N PHE A 61 -0.27 -5.18 -2.14
CA PHE A 61 0.19 -3.81 -1.92
C PHE A 61 -0.73 -2.80 -2.62
N ALA A 62 -1.06 -3.02 -3.90
CA ALA A 62 -1.92 -2.12 -4.65
C ALA A 62 -3.33 -2.01 -4.04
N LYS A 63 -3.89 -3.12 -3.55
CA LYS A 63 -5.18 -3.13 -2.83
C LYS A 63 -5.14 -2.26 -1.58
N ARG A 64 -4.09 -2.40 -0.74
CA ARG A 64 -3.94 -1.57 0.47
C ARG A 64 -3.80 -0.08 0.14
N VAL A 65 -3.02 0.27 -0.89
CA VAL A 65 -2.88 1.66 -1.32
C VAL A 65 -4.22 2.21 -1.83
N ALA A 66 -4.96 1.43 -2.60
CA ALA A 66 -6.28 1.81 -3.09
C ALA A 66 -7.30 2.05 -1.95
N ASP A 67 -7.31 1.18 -0.94
CA ASP A 67 -8.15 1.34 0.25
C ASP A 67 -7.84 2.66 0.99
N GLU A 68 -6.56 3.01 1.13
CA GLU A 68 -6.15 4.28 1.77
C GLU A 68 -6.51 5.51 0.91
N ILE A 69 -6.39 5.43 -0.40
CA ILE A 69 -6.81 6.51 -1.31
C ILE A 69 -8.30 6.79 -1.14
N VAL A 70 -9.15 5.76 -1.13
CA VAL A 70 -10.60 5.94 -0.95
C VAL A 70 -10.92 6.53 0.43
N ARG A 71 -10.22 6.08 1.47
CA ARG A 71 -10.37 6.66 2.83
C ARG A 71 -9.99 8.14 2.84
N MET A 72 -8.88 8.52 2.22
CA MET A 72 -8.46 9.92 2.10
C MET A 72 -9.47 10.76 1.31
N ARG A 73 -10.00 10.24 0.19
CA ARG A 73 -11.08 10.91 -0.58
C ARG A 73 -12.32 11.13 0.26
N THR A 74 -12.76 10.12 1.00
CA THR A 74 -13.92 10.22 1.90
C THR A 74 -13.69 11.27 2.99
N ASN A 75 -12.48 11.37 3.54
CA ASN A 75 -12.17 12.39 4.53
C ASN A 75 -12.15 13.79 3.88
N LEU A 76 -11.56 13.93 2.71
CA LEU A 76 -11.53 15.19 1.97
C LEU A 76 -12.94 15.68 1.59
N SER A 77 -13.86 14.78 1.19
CA SER A 77 -15.22 15.17 0.83
C SER A 77 -16.05 15.74 1.99
N ARG A 78 -15.59 15.51 3.24
CA ARG A 78 -16.20 16.04 4.48
C ARG A 78 -15.50 17.29 4.98
N MET A 79 -14.39 17.70 4.37
CA MET A 79 -13.66 18.90 4.76
C MET A 79 -14.15 20.10 3.98
N ASP A 80 -14.14 21.27 4.64
CA ASP A 80 -14.37 22.54 3.95
C ASP A 80 -13.18 22.84 3.03
N GLU A 81 -13.47 23.12 1.77
CA GLU A 81 -12.46 23.41 0.74
C GLU A 81 -11.63 24.69 1.03
N SER A 82 -12.16 25.57 1.87
CA SER A 82 -11.49 26.79 2.32
C SER A 82 -10.36 26.54 3.33
N VAL A 83 -10.33 25.36 3.94
CA VAL A 83 -9.31 25.00 4.94
C VAL A 83 -7.93 25.00 4.32
N LYS A 84 -6.99 25.70 4.99
CA LYS A 84 -5.60 25.74 4.58
C LYS A 84 -5.03 24.32 4.48
N GLY A 85 -4.53 23.95 3.31
CA GLY A 85 -3.97 22.63 3.06
C GLY A 85 -4.92 21.67 2.32
N PHE A 86 -6.21 21.97 2.18
CA PHE A 86 -7.16 21.14 1.42
C PHE A 86 -6.68 20.92 -0.03
N LYS A 87 -6.40 21.99 -0.77
CA LYS A 87 -6.00 21.91 -2.18
C LYS A 87 -4.74 21.05 -2.42
N PRO A 88 -3.61 21.27 -1.70
CA PRO A 88 -2.42 20.43 -1.88
C PRO A 88 -2.65 18.97 -1.46
N LEU A 89 -3.45 18.71 -0.42
CA LEU A 89 -3.79 17.36 -0.01
C LEU A 89 -4.62 16.64 -1.08
N ASN A 90 -5.65 17.29 -1.60
CA ASN A 90 -6.48 16.76 -2.69
C ASN A 90 -5.63 16.47 -3.95
N ALA A 91 -4.70 17.38 -4.30
CA ALA A 91 -3.76 17.16 -5.40
C ALA A 91 -2.84 15.94 -5.17
N SER A 92 -2.41 15.70 -3.92
CA SER A 92 -1.58 14.56 -3.56
C SER A 92 -2.35 13.23 -3.71
N VAL A 93 -3.61 13.20 -3.26
CA VAL A 93 -4.47 12.02 -3.41
C VAL A 93 -4.69 11.70 -4.90
N ARG A 94 -4.99 12.70 -5.72
CA ARG A 94 -5.11 12.52 -7.18
C ARG A 94 -3.83 11.98 -7.83
N LYS A 95 -2.64 12.42 -7.39
CA LYS A 95 -1.37 11.88 -7.88
C LYS A 95 -1.18 10.41 -7.52
N LEU A 96 -1.61 9.98 -6.33
CA LEU A 96 -1.58 8.57 -5.94
C LEU A 96 -2.50 7.73 -6.83
N GLU A 97 -3.72 8.21 -7.11
CA GLU A 97 -4.64 7.55 -8.05
C GLU A 97 -4.04 7.44 -9.45
N GLN A 98 -3.43 8.52 -9.96
CA GLN A 98 -2.74 8.50 -11.24
C GLN A 98 -1.59 7.50 -11.26
N SER A 99 -0.84 7.37 -10.16
CA SER A 99 0.25 6.39 -10.04
C SER A 99 -0.29 4.95 -10.09
N LEU A 100 -1.42 4.66 -9.44
CA LEU A 100 -2.07 3.36 -9.57
C LEU A 100 -2.52 3.09 -11.00
N ASN A 101 -3.17 4.07 -11.63
CA ASN A 101 -3.65 3.95 -13.01
C ASN A 101 -2.51 3.73 -14.01
N SER A 102 -1.37 4.42 -13.83
CA SER A 102 -0.16 4.23 -14.64
C SER A 102 0.43 2.82 -14.50
N ASN A 103 0.14 2.14 -13.38
CA ASN A 103 0.50 0.74 -13.13
C ASN A 103 -0.66 -0.24 -13.47
N HIS A 104 -1.62 0.19 -14.30
CA HIS A 104 -2.77 -0.58 -14.78
C HIS A 104 -3.80 -0.98 -13.70
N TYR A 105 -3.79 -0.32 -12.53
CA TYR A 105 -4.82 -0.47 -11.52
C TYR A 105 -5.85 0.64 -11.67
N GLN A 106 -7.09 0.28 -11.94
CA GLN A 106 -8.20 1.22 -12.10
C GLN A 106 -9.14 1.11 -10.91
N LEU A 107 -9.40 2.25 -10.26
CA LEU A 107 -10.39 2.37 -9.19
C LEU A 107 -11.70 2.88 -9.79
N GLU A 108 -12.79 2.16 -9.53
CA GLU A 108 -14.12 2.61 -9.96
C GLU A 108 -14.67 3.64 -8.98
N ASP A 109 -15.14 4.75 -9.53
CA ASP A 109 -15.81 5.78 -8.75
C ASP A 109 -17.31 5.46 -8.69
N LEU A 110 -17.72 4.88 -7.56
CA LEU A 110 -19.09 4.42 -7.34
C LEU A 110 -19.90 5.37 -6.43
N LEU A 111 -19.24 6.33 -5.76
CA LEU A 111 -19.89 7.21 -4.80
C LEU A 111 -20.96 8.07 -5.50
N ASN A 112 -22.13 8.21 -4.86
CA ASN A 112 -23.30 8.96 -5.34
C ASN A 112 -23.91 8.43 -6.65
N LYS A 113 -23.55 7.22 -7.09
CA LYS A 113 -24.24 6.56 -8.22
C LYS A 113 -25.45 5.80 -7.73
N ALA A 114 -26.46 5.70 -8.60
CA ALA A 114 -27.60 4.81 -8.39
C ALA A 114 -27.10 3.37 -8.27
N TYR A 115 -27.61 2.65 -7.28
CA TYR A 115 -27.33 1.24 -7.11
C TYR A 115 -28.22 0.40 -8.04
N ASP A 116 -27.64 -0.61 -8.65
CA ASP A 116 -28.36 -1.60 -9.47
C ASP A 116 -28.00 -3.02 -8.97
N ASN A 117 -29.01 -3.87 -8.82
CA ASN A 117 -28.82 -5.27 -8.39
C ASN A 117 -27.95 -6.11 -9.35
N GLY A 118 -27.74 -5.65 -10.60
CA GLY A 118 -26.83 -6.27 -11.56
C GLY A 118 -25.37 -5.96 -11.32
N MET A 119 -25.05 -5.03 -10.42
CA MET A 119 -23.67 -4.70 -10.06
C MET A 119 -23.05 -5.83 -9.25
N ASN A 120 -21.83 -6.28 -9.62
CA ASN A 120 -21.09 -7.29 -8.88
C ASN A 120 -20.39 -6.67 -7.65
N LEU A 121 -21.18 -6.25 -6.66
CA LEU A 121 -20.75 -5.51 -5.48
C LEU A 121 -21.28 -6.20 -4.21
N GLN A 122 -20.62 -5.96 -3.07
CA GLN A 122 -21.13 -6.33 -1.76
C GLN A 122 -21.81 -5.09 -1.14
N ALA A 123 -23.14 -5.06 -1.14
CA ALA A 123 -23.92 -3.93 -0.64
C ALA A 123 -24.48 -4.20 0.77
N THR A 124 -24.40 -3.20 1.63
CA THR A 124 -25.15 -3.10 2.89
C THR A 124 -26.19 -1.98 2.72
N PHE A 125 -27.45 -2.25 3.01
CA PHE A 125 -28.52 -1.28 2.82
C PHE A 125 -28.86 -0.58 4.12
N ILE A 126 -29.08 0.74 4.04
CA ILE A 126 -29.53 1.60 5.11
C ILE A 126 -30.76 2.36 4.65
N GLU A 127 -31.79 2.41 5.46
CA GLU A 127 -33.00 3.19 5.19
C GLU A 127 -32.70 4.68 5.29
N ASP A 128 -33.22 5.47 4.33
CA ASP A 128 -33.08 6.92 4.28
C ASP A 128 -34.42 7.58 3.91
N GLU A 129 -35.03 8.26 4.87
CA GLU A 129 -36.31 8.95 4.72
C GLU A 129 -36.27 10.12 3.71
N ASN A 130 -35.08 10.57 3.32
CA ASN A 130 -34.94 11.66 2.34
C ASN A 130 -34.98 11.15 0.89
N LEU A 131 -34.90 9.84 0.67
CA LEU A 131 -34.98 9.22 -0.64
C LEU A 131 -36.43 8.80 -0.95
N LYS A 132 -36.78 8.81 -2.22
CA LYS A 132 -38.09 8.32 -2.68
C LYS A 132 -38.13 6.79 -2.62
N GLU A 133 -39.34 6.25 -2.41
CA GLU A 133 -39.57 4.81 -2.48
C GLU A 133 -38.99 4.21 -3.77
N GLY A 134 -38.17 3.17 -3.61
CA GLY A 134 -37.48 2.51 -4.71
C GLY A 134 -36.19 3.19 -5.20
N GLU A 135 -35.84 4.35 -4.69
CA GLU A 135 -34.56 5.00 -4.97
C GLU A 135 -33.46 4.40 -4.11
N SER A 136 -32.32 4.07 -4.73
CA SER A 136 -31.17 3.48 -4.05
C SER A 136 -29.88 4.15 -4.54
N ILE A 137 -29.11 4.73 -3.61
CA ILE A 137 -27.91 5.50 -3.92
C ILE A 137 -26.74 4.96 -3.10
N ILE A 138 -25.58 4.82 -3.73
CA ILE A 138 -24.33 4.43 -3.07
C ILE A 138 -23.82 5.64 -2.28
N THR A 139 -23.94 5.59 -0.97
CA THR A 139 -23.60 6.70 -0.08
C THR A 139 -22.23 6.55 0.57
N ARG A 140 -21.67 5.33 0.55
CA ARG A 140 -20.33 5.08 1.11
C ARG A 140 -19.63 3.94 0.40
N ILE A 141 -18.32 4.09 0.21
CA ILE A 141 -17.43 3.02 -0.25
C ILE A 141 -16.61 2.55 0.95
N ILE A 142 -16.79 1.30 1.36
CA ILE A 142 -16.05 0.64 2.44
C ILE A 142 -14.74 0.08 1.90
N LYS A 143 -14.82 -0.60 0.73
CA LYS A 143 -13.69 -1.03 -0.07
C LYS A 143 -13.91 -0.67 -1.53
N PRO A 144 -12.91 -0.15 -2.23
CA PRO A 144 -13.06 0.17 -3.66
C PRO A 144 -13.11 -1.08 -4.53
N GLN A 145 -13.81 -0.96 -5.65
CA GLN A 145 -13.62 -1.89 -6.76
C GLN A 145 -12.30 -1.58 -7.45
N ILE A 146 -11.51 -2.62 -7.68
CA ILE A 146 -10.21 -2.49 -8.33
C ILE A 146 -10.14 -3.45 -9.50
N ASN A 147 -9.84 -2.91 -10.67
CA ASN A 147 -9.54 -3.66 -11.87
C ASN A 147 -8.02 -3.57 -12.16
N TYR A 148 -7.39 -4.67 -12.54
CA TYR A 148 -6.01 -4.72 -13.02
C TYR A 148 -5.98 -5.26 -14.45
N LYS A 149 -5.46 -4.44 -15.39
CA LYS A 149 -5.44 -4.79 -16.82
C LYS A 149 -6.83 -5.25 -17.32
N GLY A 150 -7.89 -4.56 -16.88
CA GLY A 150 -9.28 -4.86 -17.24
C GLY A 150 -9.91 -6.06 -16.51
N LYS A 151 -9.19 -6.75 -15.61
CA LYS A 151 -9.74 -7.86 -14.81
C LYS A 151 -10.06 -7.39 -13.39
N LEU A 152 -11.23 -7.76 -12.88
CA LEU A 152 -11.61 -7.50 -11.50
C LEU A 152 -10.70 -8.28 -10.55
N ILE A 153 -10.01 -7.57 -9.64
CA ILE A 153 -9.15 -8.16 -8.60
C ILE A 153 -9.67 -7.91 -7.18
N GLN A 154 -10.58 -6.94 -7.03
CA GLN A 154 -11.28 -6.65 -5.78
C GLN A 154 -12.67 -6.11 -6.11
N ALA A 155 -13.72 -6.80 -5.63
CA ALA A 155 -15.07 -6.29 -5.68
C ALA A 155 -15.28 -5.18 -4.64
N ALA A 156 -16.11 -4.19 -4.96
CA ALA A 156 -16.44 -3.14 -4.00
C ALA A 156 -17.27 -3.67 -2.84
N GLN A 157 -17.03 -3.12 -1.65
CA GLN A 157 -17.93 -3.18 -0.50
C GLN A 157 -18.49 -1.78 -0.28
N ILE A 158 -19.81 -1.67 -0.32
CA ILE A 158 -20.48 -0.37 -0.33
C ILE A 158 -21.64 -0.34 0.67
N GLU A 159 -22.03 0.86 1.02
CA GLU A 159 -23.25 1.17 1.75
C GLU A 159 -24.20 1.90 0.81
N VAL A 160 -25.43 1.45 0.76
CA VAL A 160 -26.48 1.96 -0.12
C VAL A 160 -27.59 2.53 0.74
N SER A 161 -27.90 3.81 0.59
CA SER A 161 -29.11 4.38 1.14
C SER A 161 -30.29 4.08 0.25
N GLN A 162 -31.38 3.61 0.83
CA GLN A 162 -32.60 3.21 0.12
C GLN A 162 -33.81 3.91 0.70
N GLY A 163 -34.65 4.47 -0.18
CA GLY A 163 -35.95 5.02 0.17
C GLY A 163 -37.00 3.91 0.35
N PHE A 164 -37.92 4.10 1.25
CA PHE A 164 -39.01 3.20 1.63
C PHE A 164 -40.35 3.94 1.72
#